data_4ba81f1250a0d4a40d098a561e01f8bb
#
_entry.id   4ba81f1250a0d4a40d098a561e01f8bb
#
_cell.length_a   1.000
_cell.length_b   1.000
_cell.length_c   1.000
_cell.angle_alpha   90.00
_cell.angle_beta   90.00
_cell.angle_gamma   90.00
#
_symmetry.space_group_name_H-M   'P 1'
#
loop_
_entity.id
_entity.type
_entity.pdbx_description
1 polymer ?
#
loop_
_entity_poly.entity_id
_entity_poly.type
_entity_poly.pdbx_seq_one_letter_code
_entity_poly.pdbx_strand_id
1 'polypeptide(L)'
;MKRDRVIALSCAVFLSLSFCVAGCNVYGTSGENMAAEEQTEAVEEAAAKEETQDINQVHLRDNDSLYENEDETSVVTMYLTVSRGNSSEGTDHTWNELNHYSAYDYEKMGVARYQSAALLQVGDESGPKSGEVGYGEDVPNATVQIRGQTSSRNAQKNYKIELKKNKGTWRGQRTINLNKHQTEGMRFRNKLSYDLLKGIPQLMSLRTQFVHLYVRDLSKGDNVEFQDYGLYTQVEQLNKTGMKNHGMDSNG
;
A
#
# COMPACT_ATOMS: atom_id res chain seq x y z
N MET A 1 6.17 15.76 -23.18
CA MET A 1 6.46 15.13 -24.49
C MET A 1 7.67 14.20 -24.38
N LYS A 2 7.59 13.06 -23.67
CA LYS A 2 8.63 12.00 -23.61
C LYS A 2 8.11 10.68 -22.99
N ARG A 3 6.82 10.34 -23.18
CA ARG A 3 6.24 9.08 -22.63
C ARG A 3 6.01 7.96 -23.66
N ASP A 4 6.21 8.23 -24.97
CA ASP A 4 5.76 7.30 -26.03
C ASP A 4 6.85 6.34 -26.55
N ARG A 5 8.02 6.23 -25.89
CA ARG A 5 9.13 5.39 -26.40
C ARG A 5 9.43 4.11 -25.61
N VAL A 6 8.74 3.84 -24.49
CA VAL A 6 9.05 2.66 -23.65
C VAL A 6 8.13 1.47 -23.93
N ILE A 7 6.98 1.69 -24.57
CA ILE A 7 5.97 0.63 -24.82
C ILE A 7 6.31 -0.27 -26.02
N ALA A 8 7.21 0.15 -26.91
CA ALA A 8 7.52 -0.59 -28.13
C ALA A 8 8.50 -1.75 -28.00
N LEU A 9 9.13 -1.98 -26.83
CA LEU A 9 10.18 -2.99 -26.67
C LEU A 9 9.76 -4.28 -25.97
N SER A 10 8.54 -4.37 -25.44
CA SER A 10 8.08 -5.55 -24.68
C SER A 10 7.32 -6.58 -25.50
N CYS A 11 6.86 -6.27 -26.71
CA CYS A 11 6.09 -7.21 -27.55
C CYS A 11 6.92 -8.12 -28.45
N ALA A 12 8.24 -7.96 -28.50
CA ALA A 12 9.07 -8.69 -29.49
C ALA A 12 9.69 -10.00 -28.98
N VAL A 13 9.48 -10.42 -27.71
CA VAL A 13 10.18 -11.58 -27.12
C VAL A 13 9.31 -12.85 -27.01
N PHE A 14 8.00 -12.80 -27.32
CA PHE A 14 7.12 -13.96 -27.17
C PHE A 14 6.73 -14.70 -28.47
N LEU A 15 7.35 -14.39 -29.60
CA LEU A 15 6.96 -14.98 -30.91
C LEU A 15 8.01 -15.94 -31.53
N SER A 16 8.88 -16.59 -30.77
CA SER A 16 9.90 -17.49 -31.33
C SER A 16 9.98 -18.90 -30.75
N LEU A 17 8.88 -19.46 -30.26
CA LEU A 17 8.89 -20.87 -29.81
C LEU A 17 7.59 -21.60 -30.18
N SER A 18 7.37 -21.85 -31.48
CA SER A 18 6.51 -22.95 -31.93
C SER A 18 6.59 -23.11 -33.46
N PHE A 19 7.66 -23.66 -33.94
CA PHE A 19 7.67 -24.31 -35.26
C PHE A 19 8.74 -25.40 -35.29
N CYS A 20 8.34 -26.60 -34.91
CA CYS A 20 8.95 -27.84 -35.34
C CYS A 20 7.97 -28.96 -35.02
N VAL A 21 7.23 -29.47 -36.00
CA VAL A 21 7.00 -30.92 -36.19
C VAL A 21 6.19 -31.14 -37.47
N ALA A 22 6.74 -32.03 -38.28
CA ALA A 22 6.13 -32.90 -39.26
C ALA A 22 5.87 -32.38 -40.68
N GLY A 23 6.83 -32.69 -41.50
CA GLY A 23 6.57 -32.92 -42.90
C GLY A 23 5.91 -34.31 -43.12
N CYS A 24 4.89 -34.37 -43.95
CA CYS A 24 4.55 -35.53 -44.79
C CYS A 24 3.80 -35.05 -46.03
N ASN A 25 4.35 -35.40 -47.15
CA ASN A 25 3.77 -35.21 -48.50
C ASN A 25 2.43 -35.95 -48.62
N VAL A 26 1.44 -35.29 -49.23
CA VAL A 26 0.52 -35.92 -50.20
C VAL A 26 0.00 -34.86 -51.17
N TYR A 27 0.08 -35.17 -52.46
CA TYR A 27 -0.51 -34.45 -53.59
C TYR A 27 -2.04 -34.45 -53.50
N GLY A 28 -2.66 -33.26 -53.75
CA GLY A 28 -4.10 -33.16 -53.98
C GLY A 28 -4.64 -31.74 -54.06
N THR A 29 -4.97 -31.34 -55.28
CA THR A 29 -5.97 -30.35 -55.76
C THR A 29 -6.04 -28.96 -55.10
N SER A 30 -5.77 -27.94 -55.92
CA SER A 30 -5.70 -26.50 -55.68
C SER A 30 -7.04 -25.80 -55.39
N GLY A 31 -8.02 -26.40 -54.81
CA GLY A 31 -9.32 -25.81 -54.53
C GLY A 31 -9.73 -25.81 -53.06
N GLU A 32 -9.19 -26.72 -52.28
CA GLU A 32 -9.57 -26.88 -50.85
C GLU A 32 -8.68 -26.08 -49.88
N ASN A 33 -7.47 -25.69 -50.32
CA ASN A 33 -6.54 -24.92 -49.45
C ASN A 33 -6.96 -23.48 -49.24
N MET A 34 -7.58 -22.81 -50.26
CA MET A 34 -8.03 -21.41 -50.10
C MET A 34 -9.17 -21.26 -49.11
N ALA A 35 -10.11 -22.23 -49.09
CA ALA A 35 -11.23 -22.19 -48.15
C ALA A 35 -10.82 -22.53 -46.71
N ALA A 36 -9.76 -23.33 -46.53
CA ALA A 36 -9.23 -23.69 -45.20
C ALA A 36 -8.40 -22.54 -44.61
N GLU A 37 -7.61 -21.81 -45.39
CA GLU A 37 -6.86 -20.63 -44.97
C GLU A 37 -7.78 -19.46 -44.59
N GLU A 38 -8.83 -19.20 -45.40
CA GLU A 38 -9.81 -18.15 -45.12
C GLU A 38 -10.66 -18.44 -43.88
N GLN A 39 -10.95 -19.73 -43.58
CA GLN A 39 -11.63 -20.14 -42.35
C GLN A 39 -10.70 -20.03 -41.14
N THR A 40 -9.41 -20.31 -41.31
CA THR A 40 -8.43 -20.22 -40.19
C THR A 40 -8.17 -18.76 -39.81
N GLU A 41 -8.01 -17.86 -40.79
CA GLU A 41 -7.86 -16.43 -40.53
C GLU A 41 -9.12 -15.81 -39.89
N ALA A 42 -10.33 -16.22 -40.34
CA ALA A 42 -11.57 -15.74 -39.76
C ALA A 42 -11.77 -16.23 -38.29
N VAL A 43 -11.32 -17.42 -37.97
CA VAL A 43 -11.37 -17.97 -36.59
C VAL A 43 -10.32 -17.30 -35.69
N GLU A 44 -9.11 -17.03 -36.21
CA GLU A 44 -8.09 -16.29 -35.43
C GLU A 44 -8.49 -14.82 -35.24
N GLU A 45 -9.09 -14.17 -36.24
CA GLU A 45 -9.60 -12.79 -36.12
C GLU A 45 -10.81 -12.70 -35.17
N ALA A 46 -11.69 -13.72 -35.14
CA ALA A 46 -12.79 -13.81 -34.20
C ALA A 46 -12.32 -14.10 -32.76
N ALA A 47 -11.34 -15.00 -32.60
CA ALA A 47 -10.72 -15.27 -31.30
C ALA A 47 -9.96 -14.07 -30.76
N ALA A 48 -9.21 -13.34 -31.61
CA ALA A 48 -8.53 -12.11 -31.22
C ALA A 48 -9.51 -10.97 -30.85
N LYS A 49 -10.69 -10.93 -31.49
CA LYS A 49 -11.75 -9.97 -31.14
C LYS A 49 -12.48 -10.37 -29.85
N GLU A 50 -12.65 -11.66 -29.60
CA GLU A 50 -13.23 -12.16 -28.35
C GLU A 50 -12.28 -11.95 -27.16
N GLU A 51 -10.98 -12.24 -27.30
CA GLU A 51 -9.98 -11.91 -26.27
C GLU A 51 -9.90 -10.41 -25.98
N THR A 52 -9.96 -9.55 -27.01
CA THR A 52 -9.95 -8.10 -26.80
C THR A 52 -11.24 -7.58 -26.18
N GLN A 53 -12.37 -8.22 -26.39
CA GLN A 53 -13.63 -7.85 -25.72
C GLN A 53 -13.66 -8.29 -24.27
N ASP A 54 -13.13 -9.46 -23.94
CA ASP A 54 -13.10 -9.98 -22.56
C ASP A 54 -12.11 -9.21 -21.67
N ILE A 55 -10.96 -8.83 -22.23
CA ILE A 55 -9.99 -7.94 -21.52
C ILE A 55 -10.60 -6.57 -21.23
N ASN A 56 -11.49 -6.06 -22.08
CA ASN A 56 -12.20 -4.80 -21.85
C ASN A 56 -13.37 -4.90 -20.88
N GLN A 57 -13.81 -6.11 -20.50
CA GLN A 57 -14.89 -6.34 -19.52
C GLN A 57 -14.39 -6.56 -18.09
N VAL A 58 -13.11 -6.85 -17.86
CA VAL A 58 -12.53 -6.87 -16.51
C VAL A 58 -12.23 -5.45 -16.08
N HIS A 59 -13.25 -4.76 -15.59
CA HIS A 59 -13.18 -3.35 -15.18
C HIS A 59 -12.65 -3.17 -13.74
N LEU A 60 -11.48 -3.72 -13.42
CA LEU A 60 -10.70 -3.22 -12.30
C LEU A 60 -9.89 -2.03 -12.81
N ARG A 61 -10.47 -0.84 -12.81
CA ARG A 61 -9.73 0.40 -13.01
C ARG A 61 -9.56 1.07 -11.66
N ASP A 62 -8.31 1.22 -11.27
CA ASP A 62 -7.95 2.04 -10.13
C ASP A 62 -8.26 3.52 -10.42
N ASN A 63 -8.48 4.29 -9.39
CA ASN A 63 -8.66 5.73 -9.50
C ASN A 63 -7.29 6.42 -9.56
N ASP A 64 -6.76 6.60 -10.77
CA ASP A 64 -5.44 7.19 -11.01
C ASP A 64 -5.28 8.59 -10.40
N SER A 65 -6.37 9.34 -10.19
CA SER A 65 -6.33 10.67 -9.60
C SER A 65 -5.81 10.67 -8.15
N LEU A 66 -5.83 9.54 -7.47
CA LEU A 66 -5.25 9.38 -6.13
C LEU A 66 -3.73 9.60 -6.11
N TYR A 67 -3.06 9.42 -7.24
CA TYR A 67 -1.60 9.46 -7.35
C TYR A 67 -1.07 10.74 -7.98
N GLU A 68 -1.94 11.63 -8.50
CA GLU A 68 -1.55 12.81 -9.28
C GLU A 68 -0.67 13.81 -8.51
N ASN A 69 -0.84 13.89 -7.19
CA ASN A 69 -0.11 14.81 -6.33
C ASN A 69 0.84 14.10 -5.36
N GLU A 70 1.19 12.85 -5.64
CA GLU A 70 2.17 12.13 -4.83
C GLU A 70 3.60 12.48 -5.27
N ASP A 71 4.41 12.97 -4.33
CA ASP A 71 5.86 13.02 -4.50
C ASP A 71 6.47 11.75 -3.94
N GLU A 72 6.79 10.82 -4.83
CA GLU A 72 7.31 9.49 -4.48
C GLU A 72 8.67 9.53 -3.80
N THR A 73 9.40 10.63 -3.92
CA THR A 73 10.74 10.81 -3.36
C THR A 73 10.75 11.56 -2.02
N SER A 74 9.65 12.23 -1.69
CA SER A 74 9.55 13.03 -0.47
C SER A 74 9.51 12.17 0.79
N VAL A 75 9.99 12.73 1.88
CA VAL A 75 9.89 12.17 3.23
C VAL A 75 9.04 13.11 4.08
N VAL A 76 7.93 12.60 4.59
CA VAL A 76 7.07 13.34 5.53
C VAL A 76 7.56 13.06 6.94
N THR A 77 7.65 14.07 7.78
CA THR A 77 7.97 13.89 9.20
C THR A 77 6.70 13.77 10.02
N MET A 78 6.63 12.75 10.86
CA MET A 78 5.53 12.52 11.80
C MET A 78 6.05 12.53 13.24
N TYR A 79 5.38 13.28 14.09
CA TYR A 79 5.62 13.40 15.51
C TYR A 79 4.50 12.70 16.27
N LEU A 80 4.83 11.65 17.00
CA LEU A 80 3.88 10.84 17.75
C LEU A 80 4.14 10.98 19.25
N THR A 81 3.29 11.74 19.93
CA THR A 81 3.31 11.80 21.39
C THR A 81 2.37 10.74 21.94
N VAL A 82 2.89 9.81 22.71
CA VAL A 82 2.14 8.68 23.28
C VAL A 82 1.92 8.88 24.76
N SER A 83 0.70 8.64 25.19
CA SER A 83 0.32 8.70 26.61
C SER A 83 -0.57 7.50 26.96
N ARG A 84 -0.61 7.17 28.25
CA ARG A 84 -1.63 6.27 28.77
C ARG A 84 -2.99 6.98 28.69
N GLY A 85 -3.92 6.42 27.93
CA GLY A 85 -5.30 6.89 27.83
C GLY A 85 -6.16 6.32 28.95
N ASN A 86 -7.36 5.84 28.59
CA ASN A 86 -8.31 5.29 29.55
C ASN A 86 -8.84 3.92 29.11
N SER A 87 -9.30 3.14 30.08
CA SER A 87 -9.80 1.77 29.87
C SER A 87 -11.10 1.75 29.06
N SER A 88 -11.91 2.80 29.13
CA SER A 88 -13.18 2.86 28.39
C SER A 88 -12.97 2.98 26.88
N GLU A 89 -11.83 3.54 26.47
CA GLU A 89 -11.39 3.60 25.06
C GLU A 89 -10.44 2.44 24.70
N GLY A 90 -10.07 1.59 25.64
CA GLY A 90 -9.08 0.51 25.48
C GLY A 90 -7.67 1.03 25.19
N THR A 91 -7.35 2.23 25.68
CA THR A 91 -6.06 2.93 25.42
C THR A 91 -5.21 3.09 26.68
N ASP A 92 -5.50 2.33 27.75
CA ASP A 92 -4.89 2.45 29.06
C ASP A 92 -3.52 1.74 29.22
N HIS A 93 -2.89 1.42 28.10
CA HIS A 93 -1.56 0.82 28.05
C HIS A 93 -0.46 1.84 27.78
N THR A 94 0.72 1.59 28.32
CA THR A 94 1.92 2.40 28.09
C THR A 94 2.60 2.01 26.78
N TRP A 95 3.45 2.92 26.26
CA TRP A 95 4.28 2.64 25.08
C TRP A 95 5.20 1.44 25.27
N ASN A 96 5.72 1.25 26.50
CA ASN A 96 6.57 0.11 26.81
C ASN A 96 5.79 -1.21 26.76
N GLU A 97 4.60 -1.28 27.37
CA GLU A 97 3.73 -2.47 27.33
C GLU A 97 3.36 -2.84 25.90
N LEU A 98 3.01 -1.83 25.07
CA LEU A 98 2.66 -1.99 23.67
C LEU A 98 3.80 -2.61 22.86
N ASN A 99 5.04 -2.19 23.10
CA ASN A 99 6.22 -2.67 22.37
C ASN A 99 6.79 -3.98 22.94
N HIS A 100 6.40 -4.38 24.15
CA HIS A 100 6.92 -5.58 24.81
C HIS A 100 6.39 -6.87 24.17
N TYR A 101 5.10 -6.92 23.84
CA TYR A 101 4.43 -8.12 23.35
C TYR A 101 4.39 -8.20 21.82
N SER A 102 4.48 -9.42 21.30
CA SER A 102 4.24 -9.71 19.88
C SER A 102 2.77 -10.09 19.64
N ALA A 103 2.36 -10.19 18.37
CA ALA A 103 1.03 -10.68 18.01
C ALA A 103 0.75 -12.08 18.57
N TYR A 104 1.76 -12.94 18.61
CA TYR A 104 1.66 -14.30 19.15
C TYR A 104 1.48 -14.31 20.66
N ASP A 105 2.07 -13.34 21.37
CA ASP A 105 1.88 -13.21 22.81
C ASP A 105 0.43 -12.81 23.14
N TYR A 106 -0.14 -11.87 22.37
CA TYR A 106 -1.55 -11.50 22.50
C TYR A 106 -2.51 -12.66 22.21
N GLU A 107 -2.23 -13.45 21.16
CA GLU A 107 -2.99 -14.66 20.85
C GLU A 107 -2.92 -15.68 21.98
N LYS A 108 -1.72 -15.91 22.52
CA LYS A 108 -1.52 -16.83 23.65
C LYS A 108 -2.22 -16.38 24.93
N MET A 109 -2.25 -15.07 25.18
CA MET A 109 -2.97 -14.47 26.33
C MET A 109 -4.49 -14.42 26.10
N GLY A 110 -4.98 -14.60 24.86
CA GLY A 110 -6.40 -14.49 24.54
C GLY A 110 -6.94 -13.05 24.60
N VAL A 111 -6.09 -12.05 24.44
CA VAL A 111 -6.47 -10.63 24.53
C VAL A 111 -6.23 -9.88 23.21
N ALA A 112 -6.95 -8.79 23.01
CA ALA A 112 -6.70 -7.87 21.91
C ALA A 112 -5.33 -7.19 22.05
N ARG A 113 -4.73 -6.76 20.96
CA ARG A 113 -3.48 -5.97 20.99
C ARG A 113 -3.68 -4.69 21.78
N TYR A 114 -2.76 -4.44 22.67
CA TYR A 114 -2.77 -3.22 23.48
C TYR A 114 -2.71 -1.96 22.61
N GLN A 115 -3.40 -0.94 23.06
CA GLN A 115 -3.42 0.37 22.46
C GLN A 115 -3.05 1.44 23.47
N SER A 116 -2.45 2.52 22.97
CA SER A 116 -2.18 3.73 23.75
C SER A 116 -2.87 4.91 23.08
N ALA A 117 -3.22 5.91 23.88
CA ALA A 117 -3.64 7.19 23.34
C ALA A 117 -2.44 7.89 22.69
N ALA A 118 -2.67 8.57 21.59
CA ALA A 118 -1.62 9.25 20.86
C ALA A 118 -2.07 10.60 20.30
N LEU A 119 -1.15 11.56 20.27
CA LEU A 119 -1.25 12.76 19.49
C LEU A 119 -0.32 12.61 18.28
N LEU A 120 -0.92 12.49 17.10
CA LEU A 120 -0.20 12.50 15.84
C LEU A 120 -0.16 13.92 15.30
N GLN A 121 1.04 14.39 15.01
CA GLN A 121 1.28 15.67 14.33
C GLN A 121 2.12 15.45 13.09
N VAL A 122 1.74 16.06 11.98
CA VAL A 122 2.46 15.96 10.71
C VAL A 122 3.20 17.28 10.45
N GLY A 123 4.39 17.17 9.89
CA GLY A 123 5.22 18.32 9.61
C GLY A 123 6.47 17.99 8.78
N ASP A 124 7.52 18.72 9.05
CA ASP A 124 8.85 18.55 8.47
C ASP A 124 9.93 18.46 9.57
N GLU A 125 11.19 18.51 9.23
CA GLU A 125 12.31 18.42 10.18
C GLU A 125 12.32 19.54 11.24
N SER A 126 11.65 20.65 10.98
CA SER A 126 11.57 21.79 11.91
C SER A 126 10.44 21.65 12.95
N GLY A 127 9.55 20.68 12.77
CA GLY A 127 8.43 20.41 13.68
C GLY A 127 7.09 20.27 12.97
N PRO A 128 5.98 20.19 13.75
CA PRO A 128 4.62 20.17 13.23
C PRO A 128 4.31 21.42 12.40
N LYS A 129 3.63 21.25 11.25
CA LYS A 129 3.40 22.30 10.26
C LYS A 129 1.95 22.78 10.25
N SER A 130 1.78 24.11 10.14
CA SER A 130 0.45 24.72 10.03
C SER A 130 -0.33 24.17 8.82
N GLY A 131 -1.59 23.82 9.04
CA GLY A 131 -2.45 23.22 8.03
C GLY A 131 -2.38 21.69 7.96
N GLU A 132 -1.39 21.07 8.61
CA GLU A 132 -1.25 19.62 8.69
C GLU A 132 -1.99 19.04 9.92
N VAL A 133 -2.19 17.73 9.92
CA VAL A 133 -2.86 17.00 11.00
C VAL A 133 -2.20 17.25 12.34
N GLY A 134 -3.00 17.56 13.35
CA GLY A 134 -2.58 17.74 14.73
C GLY A 134 -1.81 19.03 15.03
N TYR A 135 -1.67 19.95 14.06
CA TYR A 135 -1.00 21.22 14.31
C TYR A 135 -1.73 22.03 15.39
N GLY A 136 -0.98 22.48 16.41
CA GLY A 136 -1.54 23.23 17.54
C GLY A 136 -2.42 22.42 18.50
N GLU A 137 -2.54 21.12 18.29
CA GLU A 137 -3.22 20.24 19.25
C GLU A 137 -2.25 19.81 20.37
N ASP A 138 -2.81 19.66 21.58
CA ASP A 138 -2.11 19.22 22.78
C ASP A 138 -2.78 18.00 23.43
N VAL A 139 -3.90 17.53 22.86
CA VAL A 139 -4.65 16.37 23.34
C VAL A 139 -4.61 15.23 22.36
N PRO A 140 -4.73 13.95 22.80
CA PRO A 140 -4.72 12.81 21.91
C PRO A 140 -5.79 12.87 20.82
N ASN A 141 -5.36 12.84 19.56
CA ASN A 141 -6.21 12.82 18.38
C ASN A 141 -6.26 11.45 17.69
N ALA A 142 -5.50 10.48 18.19
CA ALA A 142 -5.34 9.16 17.62
C ALA A 142 -5.19 8.08 18.70
N THR A 143 -5.21 6.82 18.25
CA THR A 143 -4.70 5.66 18.99
C THR A 143 -3.55 5.04 18.22
N VAL A 144 -2.66 4.36 18.94
CA VAL A 144 -1.53 3.63 18.36
C VAL A 144 -1.44 2.22 18.91
N GLN A 145 -1.10 1.26 18.02
CA GLN A 145 -0.81 -0.14 18.40
C GLN A 145 0.28 -0.72 17.49
N ILE A 146 0.90 -1.83 17.92
CA ILE A 146 1.80 -2.58 17.04
C ILE A 146 1.03 -3.22 15.90
N ARG A 147 1.71 -3.37 14.74
CA ARG A 147 1.15 -3.96 13.53
C ARG A 147 1.98 -5.16 13.05
N GLY A 148 1.31 -6.03 12.28
CA GLY A 148 1.91 -7.21 11.66
C GLY A 148 1.80 -8.45 12.54
N GLN A 149 1.93 -9.61 11.94
CA GLN A 149 1.94 -10.91 12.63
C GLN A 149 3.39 -11.28 12.93
N THR A 150 4.11 -11.78 11.95
CA THR A 150 5.52 -12.20 12.10
C THR A 150 6.44 -11.05 12.48
N SER A 151 6.28 -9.89 11.83
CA SER A 151 7.10 -8.69 12.07
C SER A 151 6.92 -8.08 13.47
N SER A 152 5.84 -8.43 14.20
CA SER A 152 5.64 -7.99 15.58
C SER A 152 6.69 -8.52 16.56
N ARG A 153 7.44 -9.57 16.19
CA ARG A 153 8.58 -10.09 16.96
C ARG A 153 9.87 -9.27 16.78
N ASN A 154 9.93 -8.44 15.76
CA ASN A 154 11.14 -7.66 15.49
C ASN A 154 11.37 -6.63 16.60
N ALA A 155 12.62 -6.28 16.86
CA ALA A 155 12.96 -5.24 17.84
C ALA A 155 12.42 -3.87 17.40
N GLN A 156 12.50 -3.56 16.11
CA GLN A 156 11.88 -2.38 15.52
C GLN A 156 10.46 -2.74 15.03
N LYS A 157 9.46 -2.20 15.69
CA LYS A 157 8.05 -2.52 15.44
C LYS A 157 7.49 -1.76 14.24
N ASN A 158 6.47 -2.36 13.62
CA ASN A 158 5.54 -1.64 12.75
C ASN A 158 4.38 -1.12 13.60
N TYR A 159 3.82 0.02 13.21
CA TYR A 159 2.73 0.65 13.95
C TYR A 159 1.50 0.85 13.07
N LYS A 160 0.32 0.76 13.69
CA LYS A 160 -0.94 1.25 13.17
C LYS A 160 -1.35 2.44 14.03
N ILE A 161 -1.53 3.60 13.41
CA ILE A 161 -2.05 4.80 14.03
C ILE A 161 -3.44 5.03 13.45
N GLU A 162 -4.45 5.25 14.31
CA GLU A 162 -5.82 5.47 13.88
C GLU A 162 -6.33 6.79 14.45
N LEU A 163 -6.57 7.77 13.56
CA LEU A 163 -7.14 9.07 13.90
C LEU A 163 -8.57 8.90 14.43
N LYS A 164 -8.93 9.60 15.50
CA LYS A 164 -10.29 9.63 16.03
C LYS A 164 -11.27 10.19 14.98
N LYS A 165 -12.52 9.73 14.97
CA LYS A 165 -13.50 10.05 13.93
C LYS A 165 -13.70 11.55 13.69
N ASN A 166 -13.57 12.36 14.72
CA ASN A 166 -13.78 13.82 14.72
C ASN A 166 -12.47 14.63 14.55
N LYS A 167 -11.34 13.97 14.27
CA LYS A 167 -10.01 14.59 14.20
C LYS A 167 -9.43 14.67 12.78
N GLY A 168 -10.32 14.58 11.76
CA GLY A 168 -9.94 14.70 10.38
C GLY A 168 -9.28 13.44 9.80
N THR A 169 -8.57 13.65 8.72
CA THR A 169 -7.84 12.61 7.97
C THR A 169 -6.50 13.15 7.50
N TRP A 170 -5.53 12.27 7.33
CA TRP A 170 -4.30 12.59 6.63
C TRP A 170 -4.39 12.04 5.21
N ARG A 171 -4.40 12.92 4.20
CA ARG A 171 -4.58 12.55 2.78
C ARG A 171 -5.79 11.63 2.56
N GLY A 172 -6.91 11.92 3.21
CA GLY A 172 -8.13 11.11 3.14
C GLY A 172 -8.08 9.77 3.89
N GLN A 173 -7.02 9.51 4.65
CA GLN A 173 -6.84 8.27 5.42
C GLN A 173 -6.98 8.55 6.93
N ARG A 174 -7.77 7.73 7.62
CA ARG A 174 -7.83 7.73 9.10
C ARG A 174 -6.88 6.73 9.72
N THR A 175 -6.59 5.66 9.00
CA THR A 175 -5.66 4.61 9.42
C THR A 175 -4.33 4.78 8.70
N ILE A 176 -3.28 4.99 9.46
CA ILE A 176 -1.92 5.20 8.99
C ILE A 176 -1.08 4.01 9.43
N ASN A 177 -0.64 3.20 8.48
CA ASN A 177 0.20 2.03 8.76
C ASN A 177 1.65 2.38 8.47
N LEU A 178 2.51 2.23 9.47
CA LEU A 178 3.94 2.48 9.37
C LEU A 178 4.72 1.15 9.40
N ASN A 179 5.36 0.80 8.31
CA ASN A 179 6.16 -0.40 8.17
C ASN A 179 7.66 -0.06 8.28
N LYS A 180 8.36 -0.70 9.23
CA LYS A 180 9.78 -0.43 9.51
C LYS A 180 10.75 -1.18 8.59
N HIS A 181 10.34 -2.33 8.06
CA HIS A 181 11.19 -3.20 7.22
C HIS A 181 12.57 -3.51 7.83
N GLN A 182 12.60 -3.92 9.09
CA GLN A 182 13.85 -4.15 9.84
C GLN A 182 14.82 -5.11 9.13
N THR A 183 14.30 -6.11 8.40
CA THR A 183 15.08 -7.14 7.70
C THR A 183 15.52 -6.75 6.30
N GLU A 184 15.14 -5.57 5.83
CA GLU A 184 15.49 -5.05 4.52
C GLU A 184 16.43 -3.85 4.65
N GLY A 185 17.69 -4.00 4.23
CA GLY A 185 18.73 -3.00 4.45
C GLY A 185 18.46 -1.65 3.79
N MET A 186 17.84 -1.64 2.62
CA MET A 186 17.56 -0.41 1.86
C MET A 186 16.21 0.23 2.19
N ARG A 187 15.29 -0.51 2.81
CA ARG A 187 13.98 -0.06 3.32
C ARG A 187 13.04 0.59 2.29
N PHE A 188 13.26 0.41 0.99
CA PHE A 188 12.42 0.99 -0.04
C PHE A 188 11.66 -0.01 -0.92
N ARG A 189 11.99 -1.31 -0.89
CA ARG A 189 11.37 -2.32 -1.78
C ARG A 189 9.86 -2.36 -1.68
N ASN A 190 9.32 -2.23 -0.48
CA ASN A 190 7.87 -2.23 -0.27
C ASN A 190 7.20 -1.05 -0.99
N LYS A 191 7.75 0.17 -0.84
CA LYS A 191 7.25 1.35 -1.56
C LYS A 191 7.43 1.18 -3.07
N LEU A 192 8.63 0.79 -3.52
CA LEU A 192 8.92 0.60 -4.94
C LEU A 192 7.96 -0.40 -5.60
N SER A 193 7.59 -1.50 -4.91
CA SER A 193 6.63 -2.47 -5.44
C SER A 193 5.27 -1.84 -5.71
N TYR A 194 4.75 -1.03 -4.77
CA TYR A 194 3.48 -0.32 -4.97
C TYR A 194 3.60 0.76 -6.05
N ASP A 195 4.70 1.51 -6.09
CA ASP A 195 4.91 2.55 -7.10
C ASP A 195 4.97 1.96 -8.52
N LEU A 196 5.59 0.79 -8.70
CA LEU A 196 5.58 0.07 -9.97
C LEU A 196 4.18 -0.41 -10.38
N LEU A 197 3.36 -0.86 -9.42
CA LEU A 197 1.99 -1.31 -9.69
C LEU A 197 1.07 -0.16 -10.13
N LYS A 198 1.30 1.08 -9.70
CA LYS A 198 0.54 2.26 -10.14
C LYS A 198 0.61 2.49 -11.66
N GLY A 199 1.64 1.98 -12.31
CA GLY A 199 1.79 2.06 -13.78
C GLY A 199 1.00 1.01 -14.56
N ILE A 200 0.27 0.10 -13.90
CA ILE A 200 -0.48 -0.99 -14.53
C ILE A 200 -1.98 -0.71 -14.37
N PRO A 201 -2.69 -0.25 -15.42
CA PRO A 201 -4.08 0.23 -15.31
C PRO A 201 -5.10 -0.79 -14.80
N GLN A 202 -4.80 -2.10 -14.94
CA GLN A 202 -5.68 -3.19 -14.52
C GLN A 202 -5.44 -3.65 -13.08
N LEU A 203 -4.46 -3.07 -12.39
CA LEU A 203 -4.11 -3.42 -11.01
C LEU A 203 -4.32 -2.23 -10.10
N MET A 204 -4.96 -2.48 -8.97
CA MET A 204 -4.99 -1.52 -7.88
C MET A 204 -3.66 -1.50 -7.16
N SER A 205 -3.11 -0.32 -6.92
CA SER A 205 -1.99 -0.14 -6.01
C SER A 205 -2.42 0.58 -4.73
N LEU A 206 -1.64 0.46 -3.67
CA LEU A 206 -1.85 1.24 -2.45
C LEU A 206 -0.98 2.50 -2.48
N ARG A 207 -1.52 3.61 -1.98
CA ARG A 207 -0.73 4.82 -1.75
C ARG A 207 0.33 4.56 -0.70
N THR A 208 1.54 5.04 -0.96
CA THR A 208 2.68 4.86 -0.06
C THR A 208 3.44 6.16 0.11
N GLN A 209 4.03 6.36 1.28
CA GLN A 209 4.84 7.53 1.60
C GLN A 209 6.02 7.13 2.48
N PHE A 210 7.19 7.71 2.24
CA PHE A 210 8.26 7.66 3.22
C PHE A 210 7.95 8.58 4.39
N VAL A 211 8.13 8.06 5.60
CA VAL A 211 7.85 8.77 6.84
C VAL A 211 9.05 8.68 7.76
N HIS A 212 9.57 9.82 8.21
CA HIS A 212 10.47 9.91 9.33
C HIS A 212 9.65 10.05 10.61
N LEU A 213 9.76 9.08 11.51
CA LEU A 213 8.96 9.04 12.74
C LEU A 213 9.77 9.45 13.96
N TYR A 214 9.26 10.44 14.68
CA TYR A 214 9.71 10.80 16.01
C TYR A 214 8.66 10.41 17.05
N VAL A 215 9.08 9.82 18.17
CA VAL A 215 8.18 9.38 19.23
C VAL A 215 8.56 9.98 20.57
N ARG A 216 7.57 10.52 21.26
CA ARG A 216 7.68 11.01 22.64
C ARG A 216 6.73 10.23 23.55
N ASP A 217 7.29 9.56 24.55
CA ASP A 217 6.55 8.72 25.48
C ASP A 217 6.36 9.42 26.82
N LEU A 218 5.18 9.99 27.03
CA LEU A 218 4.83 10.71 28.26
C LEU A 218 4.67 9.83 29.49
N SER A 219 4.66 8.48 29.34
CA SER A 219 4.71 7.60 30.50
C SER A 219 6.02 7.67 31.28
N LYS A 220 7.05 8.25 30.68
CA LYS A 220 8.38 8.49 31.30
C LYS A 220 8.51 9.84 31.97
N GLY A 221 7.51 10.72 31.85
CA GLY A 221 7.49 12.07 32.41
C GLY A 221 7.06 13.12 31.38
N ASP A 222 6.73 14.32 31.84
CA ASP A 222 6.17 15.38 31.00
C ASP A 222 7.23 16.09 30.15
N ASN A 223 8.49 16.06 30.56
CA ASN A 223 9.60 16.75 29.88
C ASN A 223 10.46 15.80 29.04
N VAL A 224 9.86 14.78 28.43
CA VAL A 224 10.57 13.81 27.58
C VAL A 224 10.69 14.39 26.18
N GLU A 225 11.91 14.36 25.64
CA GLU A 225 12.20 14.75 24.27
C GLU A 225 11.73 13.70 23.25
N PHE A 226 11.51 14.16 22.02
CA PHE A 226 11.25 13.25 20.90
C PHE A 226 12.48 12.39 20.61
N GLN A 227 12.27 11.09 20.50
CA GLN A 227 13.30 10.13 20.08
C GLN A 227 13.13 9.82 18.61
N ASP A 228 14.23 9.75 17.88
CA ASP A 228 14.25 9.38 16.46
C ASP A 228 14.01 7.87 16.30
N TYR A 229 12.92 7.53 15.67
CA TYR A 229 12.57 6.15 15.29
C TYR A 229 12.97 5.84 13.84
N GLY A 230 13.48 6.83 13.09
CA GLY A 230 13.99 6.72 11.73
C GLY A 230 12.93 6.49 10.67
N LEU A 231 13.37 6.00 9.52
CA LEU A 231 12.53 5.84 8.33
C LEU A 231 11.56 4.68 8.43
N TYR A 232 10.31 4.94 8.02
CA TYR A 232 9.22 3.99 7.80
C TYR A 232 8.67 4.15 6.38
N THR A 233 8.01 3.12 5.87
CA THR A 233 7.08 3.24 4.74
C THR A 233 5.66 3.26 5.29
N GLN A 234 4.95 4.37 5.10
CA GLN A 234 3.52 4.40 5.27
C GLN A 234 2.87 3.66 4.11
N VAL A 235 1.90 2.80 4.40
CA VAL A 235 1.12 2.07 3.40
C VAL A 235 -0.36 2.26 3.70
N GLU A 236 -1.13 2.63 2.69
CA GLU A 236 -2.58 2.80 2.80
C GLU A 236 -3.25 1.57 3.38
N GLN A 237 -4.25 1.77 4.23
CA GLN A 237 -5.06 0.68 4.75
C GLN A 237 -6.19 0.37 3.77
N LEU A 238 -6.16 -0.84 3.18
CA LEU A 238 -7.26 -1.33 2.37
C LEU A 238 -8.44 -1.71 3.27
N ASN A 239 -9.27 -0.72 3.53
CA ASN A 239 -10.54 -0.84 4.24
C ASN A 239 -11.66 -0.23 3.38
N LYS A 240 -12.89 -0.16 3.88
CA LYS A 240 -14.02 0.43 3.14
C LYS A 240 -13.73 1.84 2.59
N THR A 241 -12.99 2.66 3.33
CA THR A 241 -12.60 4.01 2.88
C THR A 241 -11.56 3.92 1.78
N GLY A 242 -10.53 3.07 1.94
CA GLY A 242 -9.52 2.81 0.91
C GLY A 242 -10.16 2.30 -0.38
N MET A 243 -11.03 1.29 -0.29
CA MET A 243 -11.77 0.77 -1.46
C MET A 243 -12.54 1.87 -2.20
N LYS A 244 -13.28 2.71 -1.47
CA LYS A 244 -14.02 3.85 -2.06
C LYS A 244 -13.11 4.86 -2.73
N ASN A 245 -11.97 5.20 -2.11
CA ASN A 245 -10.99 6.13 -2.69
C ASN A 245 -10.50 5.60 -4.04
N HIS A 246 -10.27 4.30 -4.14
CA HIS A 246 -9.87 3.62 -5.37
C HIS A 246 -11.01 3.37 -6.37
N GLY A 247 -12.22 3.90 -6.11
CA GLY A 247 -13.37 3.74 -7.00
C GLY A 247 -14.02 2.36 -6.96
N MET A 248 -13.70 1.54 -5.96
CA MET A 248 -14.20 0.17 -5.83
C MET A 248 -15.43 0.08 -4.93
N ASP A 249 -16.27 -0.95 -5.17
CA ASP A 249 -17.38 -1.25 -4.26
C ASP A 249 -16.85 -1.70 -2.90
N SER A 250 -17.24 -0.99 -1.87
CA SER A 250 -16.84 -1.28 -0.49
C SER A 250 -17.77 -2.25 0.23
N ASN A 251 -18.81 -2.72 -0.42
CA ASN A 251 -19.82 -3.62 0.15
C ASN A 251 -19.64 -5.07 -0.36
N GLY A 252 -18.81 -5.24 -1.36
CA GLY A 252 -18.18 -6.42 -1.95
C GLY A 252 -18.93 -7.71 -2.01
#